data_87c7fd96ced6fc797249c8f65359bb93
#
_entry.id   87c7fd96ced6fc797249c8f65359bb93
#
_cell.length_a   1.000
_cell.length_b   1.000
_cell.length_c   1.000
_cell.angle_alpha   90.00
_cell.angle_beta   90.00
_cell.angle_gamma   90.00
#
_symmetry.space_group_name_H-M   'P 1'
#
loop_
_entity.id
_entity.type
_entity.pdbx_description
1 polymer ?
#
loop_
_entity_poly.entity_id
_entity_poly.type
_entity_poly.pdbx_seq_one_letter_code
_entity_poly.pdbx_strand_id
1 'polypeptide(L)'
;IPAPNEPHTNRMNVAAGLAKDGDLLVLCSGWTDVKQPQRPKQPVFRDDILSNWVCRSSDGGKTWSQLKEFPAPDAGWTHYIPFGDIKIGEDGALHVSFYGGEFTDPTKSTKTKGYRSWHFRSDDDGKSWTRTGTIHKTGNETTLLHLGGKRWMAAARETGMDLFISE
;
A
#
# COMPACT_ATOMS: atom_id res chain seq x y z
N ILE A 1 -12.59 10.60 4.44
CA ILE A 1 -12.01 11.15 3.20
C ILE A 1 -13.17 11.22 2.23
N PRO A 2 -13.54 12.40 1.74
CA PRO A 2 -14.54 12.48 0.69
C PRO A 2 -13.93 11.91 -0.59
N ALA A 3 -14.06 10.61 -0.74
CA ALA A 3 -13.74 9.96 -2.01
C ALA A 3 -14.80 10.37 -3.04
N PRO A 4 -14.43 10.63 -4.27
CA PRO A 4 -15.42 10.64 -5.34
C PRO A 4 -16.18 9.32 -5.25
N ASN A 5 -17.48 9.39 -5.43
CA ASN A 5 -18.33 8.21 -5.38
C ASN A 5 -17.85 7.23 -6.47
N GLU A 6 -17.14 6.22 -6.04
CA GLU A 6 -16.73 5.11 -6.90
C GLU A 6 -17.72 3.96 -6.67
N PRO A 7 -18.78 3.83 -7.48
CA PRO A 7 -19.70 2.72 -7.32
C PRO A 7 -18.97 1.40 -7.46
N HIS A 8 -19.41 0.40 -6.70
CA HIS A 8 -18.83 -0.94 -6.72
C HIS A 8 -17.36 -1.03 -6.29
N THR A 9 -16.89 -0.07 -5.49
CA THR A 9 -15.53 -0.10 -4.93
C THR A 9 -15.56 -0.07 -3.42
N ASN A 10 -14.52 -0.66 -2.82
CA ASN A 10 -14.34 -0.68 -1.38
C ASN A 10 -12.87 -0.40 -1.04
N ARG A 11 -12.56 0.84 -0.68
CA ARG A 11 -11.21 1.26 -0.30
C ARG A 11 -11.01 1.06 1.20
N MET A 12 -10.52 -0.11 1.56
CA MET A 12 -10.39 -0.56 2.94
C MET A 12 -8.94 -0.78 3.40
N ASN A 13 -8.00 -0.87 2.46
CA ASN A 13 -6.59 -1.04 2.79
C ASN A 13 -5.94 0.32 2.83
N VAL A 14 -5.40 0.68 3.98
CA VAL A 14 -4.86 2.02 4.23
C VAL A 14 -3.53 1.97 4.96
N ALA A 15 -2.69 2.98 4.68
CA ALA A 15 -1.61 3.42 5.55
C ALA A 15 -1.76 4.91 5.77
N ALA A 16 -1.58 5.37 7.00
CA ALA A 16 -1.80 6.76 7.35
C ALA A 16 -0.69 7.30 8.27
N GLY A 17 -0.47 8.59 8.20
CA GLY A 17 0.51 9.28 9.05
C GLY A 17 0.54 10.77 8.78
N LEU A 18 1.57 11.41 9.30
CA LEU A 18 1.84 12.83 9.09
C LEU A 18 3.00 13.00 8.11
N ALA A 19 2.88 13.99 7.25
CA ALA A 19 4.00 14.56 6.52
C ALA A 19 4.85 15.43 7.45
N LYS A 20 6.05 15.81 7.05
CA LYS A 20 6.94 16.65 7.89
C LYS A 20 6.39 18.05 8.16
N ASP A 21 5.63 18.57 7.22
CA ASP A 21 4.94 19.87 7.36
C ASP A 21 3.68 19.80 8.24
N GLY A 22 3.32 18.63 8.75
CA GLY A 22 2.16 18.40 9.60
C GLY A 22 0.87 18.04 8.85
N ASP A 23 0.91 17.96 7.55
CA ASP A 23 -0.23 17.52 6.75
C ASP A 23 -0.57 16.05 7.05
N LEU A 24 -1.85 15.73 7.02
CA LEU A 24 -2.30 14.35 7.08
C LEU A 24 -2.08 13.67 5.73
N LEU A 25 -1.49 12.49 5.75
CA LEU A 25 -1.33 11.62 4.59
C LEU A 25 -2.10 10.32 4.77
N VAL A 26 -2.83 9.92 3.74
CA VAL A 26 -3.50 8.62 3.66
C VAL A 26 -3.23 7.99 2.29
N LEU A 27 -2.54 6.87 2.32
CA LEU A 27 -2.42 5.99 1.16
C LEU A 27 -3.57 4.99 1.23
N CYS A 28 -4.32 4.82 0.17
CA CYS A 28 -5.42 3.87 0.18
C CYS A 28 -5.56 3.11 -1.12
N SER A 29 -5.83 1.83 -0.98
CA SER A 29 -6.20 0.89 -2.02
C SER A 29 -7.44 0.14 -1.58
N GLY A 30 -7.89 -0.80 -2.36
CA GLY A 30 -9.06 -1.61 -2.03
C GLY A 30 -9.39 -2.57 -3.14
N TRP A 31 -10.65 -2.93 -3.19
CA TRP A 31 -11.17 -3.93 -4.09
C TRP A 31 -12.38 -3.39 -4.84
N THR A 32 -12.57 -3.85 -6.06
CA THR A 32 -13.82 -3.64 -6.78
C THR A 32 -14.65 -4.92 -6.80
N ASP A 33 -15.95 -4.78 -6.79
CA ASP A 33 -16.91 -5.86 -7.02
C ASP A 33 -17.49 -5.83 -8.44
N VAL A 34 -16.94 -5.00 -9.30
CA VAL A 34 -17.27 -5.01 -10.73
C VAL A 34 -16.69 -6.26 -11.36
N LYS A 35 -17.59 -7.11 -11.83
CA LYS A 35 -17.21 -8.35 -12.49
C LYS A 35 -16.43 -8.06 -13.76
N GLN A 36 -15.21 -8.55 -13.82
CA GLN A 36 -14.38 -8.41 -15.01
C GLN A 36 -14.78 -9.44 -16.06
N PRO A 37 -15.07 -9.03 -17.30
CA PRO A 37 -15.48 -9.98 -18.37
C PRO A 37 -14.50 -11.13 -18.58
N GLN A 38 -13.20 -10.85 -18.42
CA GLN A 38 -12.13 -11.82 -18.53
C GLN A 38 -12.00 -12.78 -17.33
N ARG A 39 -12.73 -12.50 -16.25
CA ARG A 39 -12.68 -13.27 -15.01
C ARG A 39 -14.08 -13.66 -14.50
N PRO A 40 -14.92 -14.29 -15.32
CA PRO A 40 -16.32 -14.52 -15.02
C PRO A 40 -16.57 -15.45 -13.82
N LYS A 41 -15.57 -16.23 -13.42
CA LYS A 41 -15.65 -17.19 -12.29
C LYS A 41 -15.12 -16.64 -10.99
N GLN A 42 -14.56 -15.43 -10.98
CA GLN A 42 -14.10 -14.81 -9.75
C GLN A 42 -15.29 -14.36 -8.89
N PRO A 43 -15.16 -14.39 -7.56
CA PRO A 43 -16.15 -13.77 -6.69
C PRO A 43 -16.35 -12.30 -7.06
N VAL A 44 -17.59 -11.82 -7.01
CA VAL A 44 -17.90 -10.41 -7.28
C VAL A 44 -17.11 -9.48 -6.36
N PHE A 45 -17.02 -9.83 -5.10
CA PHE A 45 -16.15 -9.15 -4.14
C PHE A 45 -14.69 -9.53 -4.38
N ARG A 46 -13.83 -8.55 -4.52
CA ARG A 46 -12.38 -8.70 -4.80
C ARG A 46 -12.08 -9.19 -6.21
N ASP A 47 -12.87 -8.79 -7.18
CA ASP A 47 -12.57 -9.11 -8.58
C ASP A 47 -11.30 -8.44 -9.06
N ASP A 48 -11.00 -7.25 -8.56
CA ASP A 48 -9.77 -6.54 -8.87
C ASP A 48 -9.27 -5.70 -7.70
N ILE A 49 -7.98 -5.45 -7.68
CA ILE A 49 -7.33 -4.57 -6.70
C ILE A 49 -7.25 -3.18 -7.32
N LEU A 50 -7.74 -2.20 -6.59
CA LEU A 50 -7.75 -0.81 -7.01
C LEU A 50 -6.34 -0.19 -6.91
N SER A 51 -6.00 0.65 -7.87
CA SER A 51 -4.78 1.46 -7.80
C SER A 51 -4.78 2.36 -6.55
N ASN A 52 -3.59 2.68 -6.06
CA ASN A 52 -3.44 3.52 -4.89
C ASN A 52 -3.87 4.96 -5.15
N TRP A 53 -4.49 5.53 -4.15
CA TRP A 53 -4.63 6.96 -3.99
C TRP A 53 -3.67 7.45 -2.91
N VAL A 54 -3.05 8.59 -3.15
CA VAL A 54 -2.32 9.36 -2.14
C VAL A 54 -3.20 10.56 -1.81
N CYS A 55 -3.80 10.55 -0.64
CA CYS A 55 -4.66 11.63 -0.18
C CYS A 55 -3.90 12.48 0.84
N ARG A 56 -3.99 13.81 0.71
CA ARG A 56 -3.35 14.77 1.59
C ARG A 56 -4.32 15.83 2.06
N SER A 57 -4.22 16.20 3.33
CA SER A 57 -4.98 17.28 3.95
C SER A 57 -4.07 18.18 4.77
N SER A 58 -4.14 19.49 4.50
CA SER A 58 -3.40 20.53 5.23
C SER A 58 -4.26 21.30 6.26
N ASP A 59 -5.51 20.88 6.45
CA ASP A 59 -6.49 21.58 7.31
C ASP A 59 -7.07 20.66 8.41
N GLY A 60 -6.30 19.66 8.83
CA GLY A 60 -6.72 18.72 9.86
C GLY A 60 -7.83 17.76 9.43
N GLY A 61 -7.88 17.43 8.13
CA GLY A 61 -8.80 16.44 7.59
C GLY A 61 -10.14 17.00 7.13
N LYS A 62 -10.32 18.34 7.11
CA LYS A 62 -11.57 18.95 6.64
C LYS A 62 -11.71 18.87 5.13
N THR A 63 -10.61 19.14 4.41
CA THR A 63 -10.54 18.98 2.96
C THR A 63 -9.36 18.09 2.57
N TRP A 64 -9.46 17.45 1.41
CA TRP A 64 -8.47 16.50 0.94
C TRP A 64 -8.17 16.71 -0.54
N SER A 65 -6.90 16.76 -0.88
CA SER A 65 -6.42 16.59 -2.25
C SER A 65 -6.10 15.13 -2.51
N GLN A 66 -6.21 14.75 -3.77
CA GLN A 66 -5.88 13.39 -4.22
C GLN A 66 -4.75 13.48 -5.24
N LEU A 67 -3.65 12.82 -4.93
CA LEU A 67 -2.54 12.61 -5.83
C LEU A 67 -2.71 11.26 -6.52
N LYS A 68 -2.63 11.25 -7.84
CA LYS A 68 -2.93 10.06 -8.64
C LYS A 68 -1.71 9.24 -9.00
N GLU A 69 -0.51 9.78 -8.80
CA GLU A 69 0.72 9.12 -9.22
C GLU A 69 1.31 8.31 -8.07
N PHE A 70 1.21 7.02 -8.22
CA PHE A 70 1.90 6.04 -7.41
C PHE A 70 2.64 5.07 -8.34
N PRO A 71 3.86 4.58 -7.97
CA PRO A 71 4.60 3.68 -8.85
C PRO A 71 3.75 2.47 -9.27
N ALA A 72 3.84 2.12 -10.54
CA ALA A 72 3.22 0.91 -11.02
C ALA A 72 3.90 -0.32 -10.41
N PRO A 73 3.15 -1.38 -10.11
CA PRO A 73 3.75 -2.64 -9.68
C PRO A 73 4.58 -3.28 -10.80
N ASP A 74 5.50 -4.15 -10.41
CA ASP A 74 6.27 -4.97 -11.35
C ASP A 74 5.35 -5.82 -12.21
N ALA A 75 5.82 -6.21 -13.38
CA ALA A 75 5.07 -7.13 -14.24
C ALA A 75 4.75 -8.44 -13.50
N GLY A 76 3.52 -8.89 -13.60
CA GLY A 76 3.05 -10.10 -12.92
C GLY A 76 2.54 -9.90 -11.49
N TRP A 77 2.63 -8.70 -10.93
CA TRP A 77 2.12 -8.37 -9.61
C TRP A 77 0.83 -7.55 -9.68
N THR A 78 0.00 -7.69 -8.65
CA THR A 78 -1.18 -6.84 -8.45
C THR A 78 -0.75 -5.42 -8.05
N HIS A 79 -1.71 -4.51 -7.93
CA HIS A 79 -1.42 -3.19 -7.35
C HIS A 79 -0.80 -3.32 -5.95
N TYR A 80 0.05 -2.36 -5.59
CA TYR A 80 0.57 -2.25 -4.24
C TYR A 80 -0.55 -1.91 -3.26
N ILE A 81 -0.65 -2.67 -2.18
CA ILE A 81 -1.69 -2.53 -1.17
C ILE A 81 -1.03 -1.94 0.09
N PRO A 82 -1.35 -0.69 0.48
CA PRO A 82 -0.76 -0.06 1.67
C PRO A 82 -1.29 -0.70 2.94
N PHE A 83 -0.45 -0.76 3.97
CA PHE A 83 -0.86 -1.25 5.27
C PHE A 83 -0.11 -0.57 6.41
N GLY A 84 -0.81 -0.28 7.52
CA GLY A 84 -0.23 0.23 8.75
C GLY A 84 -0.03 1.75 8.75
N ASP A 85 1.12 2.19 9.25
CA ASP A 85 1.41 3.59 9.46
C ASP A 85 2.45 4.12 8.47
N ILE A 86 2.35 5.41 8.14
CA ILE A 86 3.43 6.16 7.53
C ILE A 86 4.29 6.71 8.67
N LYS A 87 5.57 6.40 8.67
CA LYS A 87 6.54 6.80 9.70
C LYS A 87 7.56 7.79 9.14
N ILE A 88 7.97 8.74 9.96
CA ILE A 88 9.09 9.63 9.65
C ILE A 88 10.36 9.02 10.23
N GLY A 89 11.39 8.80 9.41
CA GLY A 89 12.72 8.38 9.84
C GLY A 89 13.54 9.57 10.40
N GLU A 90 14.65 9.29 11.08
CA GLU A 90 15.57 10.35 11.55
C GLU A 90 16.21 11.14 10.40
N ASP A 91 16.29 10.55 9.22
CA ASP A 91 16.71 11.21 7.97
C ASP A 91 15.65 12.16 7.41
N GLY A 92 14.47 12.22 8.04
CA GLY A 92 13.35 13.03 7.63
C GLY A 92 12.58 12.49 6.42
N ALA A 93 12.89 11.31 5.93
CA ALA A 93 12.09 10.66 4.90
C ALA A 93 10.85 9.99 5.49
N LEU A 94 9.83 9.79 4.66
CA LEU A 94 8.66 9.02 5.03
C LEU A 94 8.85 7.56 4.61
N HIS A 95 8.40 6.66 5.47
CA HIS A 95 8.54 5.22 5.28
C HIS A 95 7.18 4.53 5.47
N VAL A 96 6.89 3.55 4.62
CA VAL A 96 5.63 2.80 4.66
C VAL A 96 5.84 1.40 4.09
N SER A 97 5.00 0.47 4.49
CA SER A 97 4.94 -0.86 3.90
C SER A 97 3.78 -1.01 2.92
N PHE A 98 4.03 -1.77 1.88
CA PHE A 98 3.03 -2.24 0.94
C PHE A 98 3.15 -3.74 0.76
N TYR A 99 2.08 -4.37 0.36
CA TYR A 99 2.12 -5.73 -0.11
C TYR A 99 1.38 -5.88 -1.44
N GLY A 100 1.59 -6.98 -2.13
CA GLY A 100 0.89 -7.31 -3.36
C GLY A 100 0.92 -8.80 -3.62
N GLY A 101 0.01 -9.26 -4.47
CA GLY A 101 -0.07 -10.64 -4.88
C GLY A 101 0.49 -10.87 -6.28
N GLU A 102 1.04 -12.04 -6.49
CA GLU A 102 1.53 -12.46 -7.80
C GLU A 102 0.42 -13.14 -8.59
N PHE A 103 0.20 -12.73 -9.84
CA PHE A 103 -0.72 -13.42 -10.73
C PHE A 103 -0.13 -14.77 -11.17
N THR A 104 -1.00 -15.77 -11.30
CA THR A 104 -0.60 -17.11 -11.69
C THR A 104 -0.50 -17.32 -13.20
N ASP A 105 -0.96 -16.34 -13.96
CA ASP A 105 -0.96 -16.40 -15.42
C ASP A 105 -0.69 -15.03 -16.06
N PRO A 106 -0.15 -15.02 -17.28
CA PRO A 106 0.18 -13.77 -18.00
C PRO A 106 -1.04 -12.91 -18.34
N THR A 107 -2.23 -13.48 -18.38
CA THR A 107 -3.46 -12.76 -18.70
C THR A 107 -4.07 -12.07 -17.50
N LYS A 108 -3.48 -12.28 -16.29
CA LYS A 108 -3.97 -11.77 -15.01
C LYS A 108 -5.42 -12.14 -14.72
N SER A 109 -5.83 -13.32 -15.19
CA SER A 109 -7.22 -13.81 -15.14
C SER A 109 -7.49 -14.73 -13.96
N THR A 110 -6.46 -15.18 -13.25
CA THR A 110 -6.58 -16.06 -12.09
C THR A 110 -6.10 -15.40 -10.82
N LYS A 111 -6.48 -16.01 -9.70
CA LYS A 111 -6.08 -15.56 -8.35
C LYS A 111 -4.58 -15.37 -8.24
N THR A 112 -4.22 -14.44 -7.39
CA THR A 112 -2.84 -14.29 -6.92
C THR A 112 -2.37 -15.57 -6.24
N LYS A 113 -1.17 -15.99 -6.57
CA LYS A 113 -0.54 -17.21 -6.07
C LYS A 113 0.06 -17.04 -4.68
N GLY A 114 0.39 -15.85 -4.31
CA GLY A 114 1.02 -15.52 -3.04
C GLY A 114 1.10 -14.02 -2.87
N TYR A 115 1.74 -13.63 -1.80
CA TYR A 115 1.96 -12.24 -1.47
C TYR A 115 3.45 -11.98 -1.28
N ARG A 116 3.83 -10.71 -1.36
CA ARG A 116 5.13 -10.21 -0.97
C ARG A 116 4.95 -8.85 -0.35
N SER A 117 5.68 -8.52 0.69
CA SER A 117 5.68 -7.18 1.24
C SER A 117 6.98 -6.44 0.96
N TRP A 118 6.85 -5.13 0.77
CA TRP A 118 7.91 -4.24 0.39
C TRP A 118 7.95 -3.00 1.27
N HIS A 119 9.13 -2.43 1.36
CA HIS A 119 9.38 -1.14 1.96
C HIS A 119 9.41 -0.06 0.88
N PHE A 120 8.67 1.01 1.12
CA PHE A 120 8.64 2.21 0.29
C PHE A 120 9.10 3.41 1.09
N ARG A 121 9.75 4.34 0.38
CA ARG A 121 10.30 5.56 0.92
C ARG A 121 9.88 6.75 0.07
N SER A 122 9.65 7.89 0.73
CA SER A 122 9.46 9.20 0.11
C SER A 122 10.45 10.19 0.69
N ASP A 123 11.21 10.84 -0.18
CA ASP A 123 12.17 11.89 0.17
C ASP A 123 11.60 13.31 -0.03
N ASP A 124 10.41 13.40 -0.63
CA ASP A 124 9.75 14.64 -1.02
C ASP A 124 8.42 14.87 -0.28
N ASP A 125 8.37 14.38 0.95
CA ASP A 125 7.25 14.56 1.87
C ASP A 125 5.93 13.98 1.37
N GLY A 126 6.00 12.79 0.80
CA GLY A 126 4.85 12.00 0.37
C GLY A 126 4.31 12.33 -1.02
N LYS A 127 5.00 13.19 -1.79
CA LYS A 127 4.59 13.54 -3.16
C LYS A 127 4.93 12.42 -4.15
N SER A 128 6.06 11.77 -3.95
CA SER A 128 6.45 10.57 -4.70
C SER A 128 6.98 9.48 -3.77
N TRP A 129 6.91 8.23 -4.23
CA TRP A 129 7.27 7.07 -3.45
C TRP A 129 8.13 6.11 -4.27
N THR A 130 9.19 5.60 -3.67
CA THR A 130 10.12 4.65 -4.30
C THR A 130 10.17 3.37 -3.50
N ARG A 131 10.05 2.22 -4.15
CA ARG A 131 10.29 0.93 -3.54
C ARG A 131 11.78 0.76 -3.27
N THR A 132 12.18 0.58 -2.03
CA THR A 132 13.59 0.47 -1.62
C THR A 132 14.01 -0.94 -1.25
N GLY A 133 13.06 -1.84 -0.96
CA GLY A 133 13.41 -3.21 -0.62
C GLY A 133 12.21 -4.15 -0.47
N THR A 134 12.52 -5.42 -0.34
CA THR A 134 11.56 -6.47 0.03
C THR A 134 11.69 -6.74 1.52
N ILE A 135 10.58 -6.69 2.25
CA ILE A 135 10.52 -7.05 3.67
C ILE A 135 10.32 -8.57 3.80
N HIS A 136 9.26 -9.07 3.20
CA HIS A 136 8.94 -10.50 3.28
C HIS A 136 8.62 -11.06 1.89
N LYS A 137 9.17 -12.24 1.59
CA LYS A 137 9.02 -12.87 0.26
C LYS A 137 7.67 -13.56 0.06
N THR A 138 6.96 -13.85 1.15
CA THR A 138 5.66 -14.56 1.15
C THR A 138 4.62 -13.90 2.06
N GLY A 139 4.98 -12.80 2.79
CA GLY A 139 4.09 -12.09 3.71
C GLY A 139 3.22 -11.05 3.03
N ASN A 140 2.14 -10.67 3.70
CA ASN A 140 1.20 -9.66 3.24
C ASN A 140 1.15 -8.43 4.17
N GLU A 141 0.14 -8.30 5.00
CA GLU A 141 -0.06 -7.17 5.90
C GLU A 141 1.15 -6.97 6.81
N THR A 142 1.82 -5.85 6.63
CA THR A 142 3.11 -5.57 7.29
C THR A 142 3.08 -4.17 7.87
N THR A 143 3.51 -4.01 9.12
CA THR A 143 3.69 -2.70 9.75
C THR A 143 5.14 -2.45 10.07
N LEU A 144 5.51 -1.17 10.15
CA LEU A 144 6.88 -0.73 10.43
C LEU A 144 6.97 -0.03 11.80
N LEU A 145 8.10 -0.26 12.48
CA LEU A 145 8.48 0.48 13.69
C LEU A 145 9.92 1.00 13.52
N HIS A 146 10.10 2.30 13.69
CA HIS A 146 11.42 2.91 13.74
C HIS A 146 12.05 2.69 15.11
N LEU A 147 13.25 2.12 15.14
CA LEU A 147 13.99 1.78 16.37
C LEU A 147 15.09 2.78 16.71
N GLY A 148 15.17 3.87 15.96
CA GLY A 148 16.21 4.89 16.08
C GLY A 148 17.37 4.68 15.11
N GLY A 149 17.98 5.77 14.67
CA GLY A 149 19.04 5.78 13.66
C GLY A 149 18.54 5.21 12.33
N LYS A 150 19.28 4.28 11.78
CA LYS A 150 18.89 3.56 10.55
C LYS A 150 18.15 2.25 10.80
N ARG A 151 17.85 1.94 12.06
CA ARG A 151 17.27 0.65 12.44
C ARG A 151 15.75 0.67 12.37
N TRP A 152 15.21 -0.33 11.71
CA TRP A 152 13.78 -0.53 11.56
C TRP A 152 13.39 -1.95 11.97
N MET A 153 12.20 -2.10 12.48
CA MET A 153 11.56 -3.39 12.66
C MET A 153 10.31 -3.45 11.79
N ALA A 154 10.07 -4.60 11.18
CA ALA A 154 8.84 -4.88 10.47
C ALA A 154 8.17 -6.12 11.09
N ALA A 155 6.87 -6.04 11.30
CA ALA A 155 6.04 -7.18 11.64
C ALA A 155 5.16 -7.52 10.44
N ALA A 156 5.39 -8.67 9.84
CA ALA A 156 4.72 -9.13 8.63
C ALA A 156 3.88 -10.37 8.90
N ARG A 157 2.67 -10.38 8.39
CA ARG A 157 1.77 -11.51 8.47
C ARG A 157 1.98 -12.47 7.30
N GLU A 158 2.11 -13.77 7.63
CA GLU A 158 2.00 -14.87 6.68
C GLU A 158 1.04 -15.92 7.24
N THR A 159 1.49 -17.08 7.65
CA THR A 159 0.70 -18.06 8.43
C THR A 159 0.68 -17.72 9.92
N GLY A 160 1.65 -16.94 10.36
CA GLY A 160 1.80 -16.35 11.69
C GLY A 160 2.24 -14.90 11.58
N MET A 161 3.07 -14.46 12.52
CA MET A 161 3.68 -13.13 12.54
C MET A 161 5.19 -13.28 12.52
N ASP A 162 5.84 -12.79 11.48
CA ASP A 162 7.29 -12.76 11.35
C ASP A 162 7.84 -11.38 11.65
N LEU A 163 8.93 -11.32 12.39
CA LEU A 163 9.63 -10.09 12.75
C LEU A 163 10.95 -9.99 11.99
N PHE A 164 11.18 -8.84 11.38
CA PHE A 164 12.39 -8.49 10.66
C PHE A 164 13.01 -7.26 11.27
N ILE A 165 14.34 -7.23 11.38
CA ILE A 165 15.09 -6.04 11.81
C ILE A 165 16.08 -5.72 10.69
N SER A 166 16.10 -4.46 10.24
CA SER A 166 17.16 -3.93 9.39
C SER A 166 18.28 -3.34 10.25
N GLU A 167 19.49 -3.45 9.80
CA GLU A 167 20.64 -2.74 10.34
C GLU A 167 21.05 -1.57 9.45
#